data_807b9874a16a396a1589232739f84412
#
_entry.id   807b9874a16a396a1589232739f84412
#
_cell.length_a   1.000
_cell.length_b   1.000
_cell.length_c   1.000
_cell.angle_alpha   90.00
_cell.angle_beta   90.00
_cell.angle_gamma   90.00
#
_symmetry.space_group_name_H-M   'P 1'
#
loop_
_entity.id
_entity.type
_entity.pdbx_description
1 polymer ?
#
loop_
_entity_poly.entity_id
_entity_poly.type
_entity_poly.pdbx_seq_one_letter_code
_entity_poly.pdbx_strand_id
1 'polypeptide(L)'
;MTSVKLVDGTIIQASNVELVNGVLKITTITDMTVEKLAELFSNKSNTALIILLTDSGVESGYKSGFTSFAGINYDSEGNKTIELYNPVDATESRISNAEAAANKATNEAKEAESDASTSLQVAKETSASLENLQAQVDYIAIMTEVE
;
A
#
# COMPACT_ATOMS: atom_id res chain seq x y z
N MET A 1 7.47 32.38 -3.70
CA MET A 1 6.30 31.68 -4.25
C MET A 1 6.72 30.89 -5.47
N THR A 2 6.03 29.85 -5.81
CA THR A 2 6.31 29.04 -7.00
C THR A 2 5.08 29.06 -7.88
N SER A 3 5.22 28.97 -9.19
CA SER A 3 4.07 28.73 -10.07
C SER A 3 4.24 27.41 -10.81
N VAL A 4 3.16 26.78 -11.15
CA VAL A 4 3.15 25.60 -12.02
C VAL A 4 2.60 25.97 -13.38
N LYS A 5 3.27 25.53 -14.44
CA LYS A 5 2.81 25.72 -15.82
C LYS A 5 2.47 24.36 -16.41
N LEU A 6 1.25 24.23 -16.88
CA LEU A 6 0.74 23.03 -17.55
C LEU A 6 1.11 23.04 -19.04
N VAL A 7 0.93 21.89 -19.71
CA VAL A 7 1.25 21.74 -21.15
C VAL A 7 0.47 22.69 -22.05
N ASP A 8 -0.79 23.02 -21.69
CA ASP A 8 -1.63 23.97 -22.42
C ASP A 8 -1.21 25.43 -22.24
N GLY A 9 -0.17 25.70 -21.45
CA GLY A 9 0.35 27.02 -21.15
C GLY A 9 -0.29 27.68 -19.93
N THR A 10 -1.29 27.08 -19.30
CA THR A 10 -1.92 27.61 -18.07
C THR A 10 -0.92 27.68 -16.95
N ILE A 11 -0.81 28.84 -16.31
CA ILE A 11 0.06 29.09 -15.17
C ILE A 11 -0.81 29.30 -13.92
N ILE A 12 -0.48 28.56 -12.87
CA ILE A 12 -1.20 28.57 -11.58
C ILE A 12 -0.19 28.85 -10.47
N GLN A 13 -0.50 29.84 -9.63
CA GLN A 13 0.31 30.13 -8.44
C GLN A 13 0.16 29.03 -7.39
N ALA A 14 1.28 28.56 -6.87
CA ALA A 14 1.35 27.54 -5.84
C ALA A 14 2.13 28.05 -4.63
N SER A 15 1.62 27.78 -3.46
CA SER A 15 2.36 27.98 -2.20
C SER A 15 3.35 26.85 -1.94
N ASN A 16 3.00 25.63 -2.35
CA ASN A 16 3.84 24.45 -2.19
C ASN A 16 3.67 23.47 -3.35
N VAL A 17 4.76 22.78 -3.72
CA VAL A 17 4.76 21.66 -4.64
C VAL A 17 5.67 20.59 -4.07
N GLU A 18 5.11 19.47 -3.65
CA GLU A 18 5.86 18.40 -2.99
C GLU A 18 5.48 17.03 -3.54
N LEU A 19 6.41 16.10 -3.42
CA LEU A 19 6.18 14.67 -3.72
C LEU A 19 6.24 13.88 -2.42
N VAL A 20 5.08 13.36 -1.99
CA VAL A 20 4.94 12.60 -0.75
C VAL A 20 4.35 11.23 -1.06
N ASN A 21 5.10 10.18 -0.76
CA ASN A 21 4.67 8.78 -0.97
C ASN A 21 4.19 8.49 -2.41
N GLY A 22 4.88 9.04 -3.42
CA GLY A 22 4.51 8.87 -4.82
C GLY A 22 3.32 9.74 -5.30
N VAL A 23 2.79 10.60 -4.43
CA VAL A 23 1.72 11.56 -4.75
C VAL A 23 2.33 12.93 -4.95
N LEU A 24 2.12 13.54 -6.11
CA LEU A 24 2.46 14.94 -6.33
C LEU A 24 1.34 15.81 -5.77
N LYS A 25 1.66 16.63 -4.78
CA LYS A 25 0.75 17.57 -4.13
C LYS A 25 1.11 18.99 -4.55
N ILE A 26 0.14 19.70 -5.08
CA ILE A 26 0.27 21.10 -5.51
C ILE A 26 -0.74 21.93 -4.71
N THR A 27 -0.27 22.67 -3.72
CA THR A 27 -1.11 23.60 -2.94
C THR A 27 -1.17 24.94 -3.63
N THR A 28 -2.36 25.35 -4.07
CA THR A 28 -2.59 26.57 -4.85
C THR A 28 -3.19 27.68 -4.01
N ILE A 29 -2.82 28.91 -4.34
CA ILE A 29 -3.39 30.15 -3.80
C ILE A 29 -4.19 30.91 -4.88
N THR A 30 -4.81 30.19 -5.81
CA THR A 30 -5.56 30.76 -6.92
C THR A 30 -7.03 30.95 -6.59
N ASP A 31 -7.64 31.99 -7.21
CA ASP A 31 -9.10 32.23 -7.13
C ASP A 31 -9.90 31.29 -8.06
N MET A 32 -9.25 30.43 -8.84
CA MET A 32 -9.93 29.44 -9.67
C MET A 32 -10.85 28.54 -8.84
N THR A 33 -12.04 28.26 -9.38
CA THR A 33 -12.96 27.31 -8.73
C THR A 33 -12.42 25.89 -8.75
N VAL A 34 -12.93 25.05 -7.85
CA VAL A 34 -12.54 23.63 -7.78
C VAL A 34 -12.86 22.91 -9.08
N GLU A 35 -14.01 23.21 -9.68
CA GLU A 35 -14.45 22.62 -10.95
C GLU A 35 -13.46 22.94 -12.08
N LYS A 36 -12.99 24.19 -12.13
CA LYS A 36 -12.00 24.60 -13.15
C LYS A 36 -10.65 23.96 -12.94
N LEU A 37 -10.19 23.87 -11.70
CA LEU A 37 -8.97 23.17 -11.36
C LEU A 37 -9.09 21.66 -11.67
N ALA A 38 -10.21 21.03 -11.31
CA ALA A 38 -10.46 19.64 -11.63
C ALA A 38 -10.47 19.38 -13.16
N GLU A 39 -11.08 20.26 -13.95
CA GLU A 39 -11.05 20.19 -15.42
C GLU A 39 -9.62 20.24 -15.97
N LEU A 40 -8.80 21.18 -15.48
CA LEU A 40 -7.41 21.35 -15.93
C LEU A 40 -6.53 20.16 -15.57
N PHE A 41 -6.62 19.67 -14.32
CA PHE A 41 -5.75 18.63 -13.81
C PHE A 41 -6.22 17.20 -14.09
N SER A 42 -7.49 16.98 -14.41
CA SER A 42 -7.99 15.69 -14.90
C SER A 42 -7.66 15.44 -16.38
N ASN A 43 -7.30 16.47 -17.11
CA ASN A 43 -6.81 16.34 -18.48
C ASN A 43 -5.38 15.80 -18.48
N LYS A 44 -5.21 14.53 -18.83
CA LYS A 44 -3.93 13.83 -18.85
C LYS A 44 -2.88 14.51 -19.73
N SER A 45 -3.29 15.14 -20.83
CA SER A 45 -2.38 15.87 -21.70
C SER A 45 -1.81 17.10 -21.04
N ASN A 46 -2.59 17.80 -20.20
CA ASN A 46 -2.15 18.98 -19.48
C ASN A 46 -1.13 18.64 -18.37
N THR A 47 -1.30 17.50 -17.73
CA THR A 47 -0.48 17.07 -16.59
C THR A 47 0.68 16.15 -16.99
N ALA A 48 0.82 15.82 -18.27
CA ALA A 48 1.93 14.99 -18.77
C ALA A 48 3.31 15.58 -18.43
N LEU A 49 3.40 16.92 -18.42
CA LEU A 49 4.58 17.68 -18.01
C LEU A 49 4.12 18.92 -17.22
N ILE A 50 4.53 19.04 -15.99
CA ILE A 50 4.28 20.19 -15.12
C ILE A 50 5.61 20.90 -14.89
N ILE A 51 5.73 22.12 -15.37
CA ILE A 51 6.94 22.94 -15.25
C ILE A 51 6.81 23.79 -13.99
N LEU A 52 7.85 23.81 -13.17
CA LEU A 52 7.92 24.65 -11.98
C LEU A 52 8.61 25.96 -12.35
N LEU A 53 7.96 27.07 -12.01
CA LEU A 53 8.48 28.41 -12.28
C LEU A 53 8.81 29.11 -10.95
N THR A 54 9.88 29.87 -10.96
CA THR A 54 10.21 30.82 -9.87
C THR A 54 9.26 32.01 -9.89
N ASP A 55 9.33 32.86 -8.87
CA ASP A 55 8.60 34.17 -8.83
C ASP A 55 8.90 35.06 -10.02
N SER A 56 10.10 34.95 -10.59
CA SER A 56 10.51 35.70 -11.78
C SER A 56 10.06 35.05 -13.09
N GLY A 57 9.30 33.94 -13.03
CA GLY A 57 8.82 33.21 -14.21
C GLY A 57 9.88 32.33 -14.90
N VAL A 58 11.03 32.13 -14.27
CA VAL A 58 12.10 31.28 -14.80
C VAL A 58 11.82 29.83 -14.41
N GLU A 59 12.05 28.90 -15.34
CA GLU A 59 11.90 27.47 -15.07
C GLU A 59 12.92 27.01 -14.03
N SER A 60 12.45 26.40 -12.95
CA SER A 60 13.27 25.88 -11.84
C SER A 60 13.31 24.37 -11.77
N GLY A 61 12.44 23.69 -12.52
CA GLY A 61 12.36 22.24 -12.58
C GLY A 61 11.08 21.77 -13.27
N TYR A 62 10.89 20.47 -13.30
CA TYR A 62 9.68 19.89 -13.86
C TYR A 62 9.29 18.59 -13.15
N LYS A 63 8.03 18.20 -13.27
CA LYS A 63 7.45 16.92 -12.88
C LYS A 63 6.76 16.31 -14.10
N SER A 64 7.07 15.06 -14.41
CA SER A 64 6.51 14.36 -15.57
C SER A 64 5.81 13.07 -15.16
N GLY A 65 4.82 12.67 -15.94
CA GLY A 65 4.12 11.40 -15.75
C GLY A 65 3.02 11.40 -14.70
N PHE A 66 2.73 12.51 -14.02
CA PHE A 66 1.65 12.62 -13.02
C PHE A 66 0.30 12.89 -13.69
N THR A 67 -0.20 11.89 -14.44
CA THR A 67 -1.37 12.03 -15.30
C THR A 67 -2.67 11.46 -14.70
N SER A 68 -2.61 10.95 -13.48
CA SER A 68 -3.79 10.42 -12.76
C SER A 68 -4.24 11.40 -11.69
N PHE A 69 -5.31 12.12 -11.94
CA PHE A 69 -5.91 13.05 -10.98
C PHE A 69 -6.66 12.29 -9.90
N ALA A 70 -6.32 12.55 -8.63
CA ALA A 70 -6.93 11.91 -7.47
C ALA A 70 -8.02 12.75 -6.83
N GLY A 71 -7.86 14.07 -6.85
CA GLY A 71 -8.82 14.99 -6.25
C GLY A 71 -8.21 16.31 -5.83
N ILE A 72 -9.03 17.12 -5.19
CA ILE A 72 -8.65 18.39 -4.59
C ILE A 72 -9.11 18.39 -3.14
N ASN A 73 -8.17 18.63 -2.24
CA ASN A 73 -8.40 18.78 -0.82
C ASN A 73 -8.24 20.25 -0.41
N TYR A 74 -8.88 20.63 0.70
CA TYR A 74 -8.67 21.94 1.32
C TYR A 74 -7.77 21.76 2.55
N ASP A 75 -6.83 22.67 2.73
CA ASP A 75 -6.11 22.79 3.99
C ASP A 75 -6.92 23.61 5.02
N SER A 76 -6.37 23.74 6.24
CA SER A 76 -6.99 24.51 7.32
C SER A 76 -7.12 26.01 7.03
N GLU A 77 -6.38 26.53 6.06
CA GLU A 77 -6.37 27.93 5.62
C GLU A 77 -7.29 28.15 4.42
N GLY A 78 -7.91 27.09 3.90
CA GLY A 78 -8.79 27.13 2.73
C GLY A 78 -8.06 27.11 1.39
N ASN A 79 -6.74 26.84 1.39
CA ASN A 79 -6.01 26.64 0.16
C ASN A 79 -6.38 25.30 -0.47
N LYS A 80 -6.31 25.22 -1.80
CA LYS A 80 -6.68 24.02 -2.56
C LYS A 80 -5.44 23.21 -2.88
N THR A 81 -5.37 21.98 -2.39
CA THR A 81 -4.28 21.03 -2.68
C THR A 81 -4.75 20.01 -3.70
N ILE A 82 -4.16 20.06 -4.88
CA ILE A 82 -4.39 19.11 -5.98
C ILE A 82 -3.46 17.91 -5.77
N GLU A 83 -4.01 16.72 -5.90
CA GLU A 83 -3.26 15.45 -5.78
C GLU A 83 -3.24 14.70 -7.11
N LEU A 84 -2.03 14.37 -7.57
CA LEU A 84 -1.77 13.66 -8.82
C LEU A 84 -0.89 12.44 -8.56
N TYR A 85 -1.19 11.33 -9.24
CA TYR A 85 -0.38 10.12 -9.22
C TYR A 85 0.29 9.89 -10.57
N ASN A 86 1.47 9.29 -10.51
CA ASN A 86 2.03 8.63 -11.68
C ASN A 86 1.39 7.22 -11.79
N PRO A 87 0.63 6.93 -12.85
CA PRO A 87 -0.05 5.64 -12.98
C PRO A 87 0.90 4.44 -13.08
N VAL A 88 2.13 4.64 -13.52
CA VAL A 88 3.17 3.59 -13.57
C VAL A 88 3.61 3.24 -12.15
N ASP A 89 4.00 4.24 -11.35
CA ASP A 89 4.44 4.03 -9.97
C ASP A 89 3.32 3.45 -9.10
N ALA A 90 2.08 3.90 -9.29
CA ALA A 90 0.92 3.36 -8.59
C ALA A 90 0.68 1.89 -8.93
N THR A 91 0.89 1.48 -10.18
CA THR A 91 0.75 0.10 -10.61
C THR A 91 1.86 -0.78 -10.04
N GLU A 92 3.11 -0.34 -10.09
CA GLU A 92 4.26 -1.06 -9.53
C GLU A 92 4.11 -1.22 -8.02
N SER A 93 3.68 -0.19 -7.30
CA SER A 93 3.40 -0.25 -5.86
C SER A 93 2.30 -1.26 -5.53
N ARG A 94 1.23 -1.32 -6.34
CA ARG A 94 0.14 -2.31 -6.16
C ARG A 94 0.61 -3.73 -6.42
N ILE A 95 1.43 -3.95 -7.44
CA ILE A 95 2.02 -5.26 -7.73
C ILE A 95 2.92 -5.68 -6.57
N SER A 96 3.84 -4.84 -6.13
CA SER A 96 4.74 -5.13 -5.01
C SER A 96 3.98 -5.45 -3.72
N ASN A 97 2.92 -4.73 -3.40
CA ASN A 97 2.08 -5.00 -2.23
C ASN A 97 1.33 -6.33 -2.36
N ALA A 98 0.83 -6.67 -3.56
CA ALA A 98 0.17 -7.93 -3.82
C ALA A 98 1.14 -9.12 -3.71
N GLU A 99 2.36 -8.98 -4.22
CA GLU A 99 3.42 -9.99 -4.10
C GLU A 99 3.82 -10.20 -2.64
N ALA A 100 3.99 -9.14 -1.86
CA ALA A 100 4.28 -9.20 -0.43
C ALA A 100 3.17 -9.92 0.35
N ALA A 101 1.91 -9.63 0.05
CA ALA A 101 0.76 -10.30 0.67
C ALA A 101 0.69 -11.78 0.30
N ALA A 102 0.96 -12.14 -0.96
CA ALA A 102 1.00 -13.52 -1.41
C ALA A 102 2.12 -14.33 -0.74
N ASN A 103 3.31 -13.73 -0.60
CA ASN A 103 4.44 -14.34 0.09
C ASN A 103 4.15 -14.56 1.58
N LYS A 104 3.52 -13.59 2.23
CA LYS A 104 3.09 -13.73 3.63
C LYS A 104 2.10 -14.87 3.80
N ALA A 105 1.05 -14.93 2.97
CA ALA A 105 0.06 -16.01 3.01
C ALA A 105 0.69 -17.40 2.77
N THR A 106 1.66 -17.49 1.87
CA THR A 106 2.40 -18.73 1.61
C THR A 106 3.21 -19.19 2.81
N ASN A 107 3.85 -18.26 3.52
CA ASN A 107 4.62 -18.57 4.73
C ASN A 107 3.70 -19.01 5.87
N GLU A 108 2.60 -18.31 6.09
CA GLU A 108 1.60 -18.68 7.10
C GLU A 108 1.00 -20.07 6.83
N ALA A 109 0.75 -20.42 5.55
CA ALA A 109 0.28 -21.74 5.18
C ALA A 109 1.33 -22.84 5.48
N LYS A 110 2.61 -22.58 5.22
CA LYS A 110 3.70 -23.52 5.55
C LYS A 110 3.87 -23.71 7.06
N GLU A 111 3.74 -22.65 7.84
CA GLU A 111 3.78 -22.74 9.31
C GLU A 111 2.61 -23.58 9.82
N ALA A 112 1.39 -23.33 9.33
CA ALA A 112 0.22 -24.14 9.71
C ALA A 112 0.36 -25.62 9.32
N GLU A 113 0.96 -25.93 8.17
CA GLU A 113 1.26 -27.30 7.75
C GLU A 113 2.27 -27.97 8.68
N SER A 114 3.31 -27.25 9.08
CA SER A 114 4.33 -27.72 10.05
C SER A 114 3.71 -28.00 11.41
N ASP A 115 2.87 -27.11 11.91
CA ASP A 115 2.17 -27.27 13.19
C ASP A 115 1.20 -28.44 13.18
N ALA A 116 0.47 -28.63 12.08
CA ALA A 116 -0.41 -29.78 11.89
C ALA A 116 0.38 -31.11 11.86
N SER A 117 1.53 -31.12 11.21
CA SER A 117 2.42 -32.30 11.19
C SER A 117 2.94 -32.62 12.59
N THR A 118 3.38 -31.61 13.34
CA THR A 118 3.85 -31.79 14.73
C THR A 118 2.72 -32.29 15.64
N SER A 119 1.53 -31.75 15.51
CA SER A 119 0.36 -32.18 16.28
C SER A 119 -0.02 -33.62 15.97
N LEU A 120 0.08 -34.05 14.72
CA LEU A 120 -0.17 -35.44 14.31
C LEU A 120 0.88 -36.40 14.91
N GLN A 121 2.15 -35.97 14.96
CA GLN A 121 3.22 -36.78 15.57
C GLN A 121 2.98 -36.94 17.07
N VAL A 122 2.66 -35.89 17.79
CA VAL A 122 2.32 -35.93 19.22
C VAL A 122 1.13 -36.87 19.49
N ALA A 123 0.09 -36.78 18.65
CA ALA A 123 -1.07 -37.66 18.78
C ALA A 123 -0.72 -39.12 18.60
N LYS A 124 0.15 -39.47 17.64
CA LYS A 124 0.65 -40.87 17.44
C LYS A 124 1.44 -41.35 18.63
N GLU A 125 2.34 -40.52 19.16
CA GLU A 125 3.15 -40.88 20.34
C GLU A 125 2.28 -41.08 21.59
N THR A 126 1.27 -40.26 21.78
CA THR A 126 0.30 -40.36 22.87
C THR A 126 -0.52 -41.63 22.73
N SER A 127 -0.97 -42.01 21.53
CA SER A 127 -1.70 -43.24 21.26
C SER A 127 -0.86 -44.48 21.59
N ALA A 128 0.41 -44.51 21.15
CA ALA A 128 1.33 -45.58 21.45
C ALA A 128 1.61 -45.71 22.97
N SER A 129 1.71 -44.59 23.67
CA SER A 129 1.87 -44.59 25.13
C SER A 129 0.64 -45.13 25.85
N LEU A 130 -0.56 -44.79 25.37
CA LEU A 130 -1.82 -45.36 25.93
C LEU A 130 -1.94 -46.85 25.71
N GLU A 131 -1.58 -47.35 24.53
CA GLU A 131 -1.57 -48.80 24.24
C GLU A 131 -0.61 -49.56 25.18
N ASN A 132 0.58 -48.97 25.44
CA ASN A 132 1.53 -49.55 26.37
C ASN A 132 1.01 -49.58 27.80
N LEU A 133 0.40 -48.47 28.27
CA LEU A 133 -0.22 -48.43 29.58
C LEU A 133 -1.37 -49.42 29.72
N GLN A 134 -2.20 -49.58 28.69
CA GLN A 134 -3.26 -50.60 28.69
C GLN A 134 -2.69 -52.00 28.84
N ALA A 135 -1.66 -52.34 28.09
CA ALA A 135 -0.98 -53.64 28.20
C ALA A 135 -0.41 -53.89 29.62
N GLN A 136 0.12 -52.84 30.25
CA GLN A 136 0.62 -52.97 31.64
C GLN A 136 -0.52 -53.17 32.63
N VAL A 137 -1.63 -52.49 32.47
CA VAL A 137 -2.83 -52.67 33.31
C VAL A 137 -3.39 -54.08 33.16
N ASP A 138 -3.49 -54.58 31.93
CA ASP A 138 -3.97 -55.93 31.65
C ASP A 138 -3.04 -57.01 32.27
N TYR A 139 -1.74 -56.78 32.19
CA TYR A 139 -0.75 -57.68 32.84
C TYR A 139 -0.93 -57.70 34.37
N ILE A 140 -1.09 -56.53 35.01
CA ILE A 140 -1.30 -56.45 36.46
C ILE A 140 -2.62 -57.11 36.86
N ALA A 141 -3.70 -56.92 36.09
CA ALA A 141 -4.99 -57.55 36.33
C ALA A 141 -4.87 -59.09 36.31
N ILE A 142 -4.17 -59.67 35.32
CA ILE A 142 -3.95 -61.09 35.21
C ILE A 142 -3.14 -61.61 36.45
N MET A 143 -2.11 -60.87 36.88
CA MET A 143 -1.30 -61.24 38.01
C MET A 143 -2.05 -61.22 39.33
N THR A 144 -3.03 -60.32 39.50
CA THR A 144 -3.86 -60.23 40.72
C THR A 144 -5.00 -61.24 40.75
N GLU A 145 -5.41 -61.82 39.62
CA GLU A 145 -6.44 -62.87 39.57
C GLU A 145 -5.89 -64.24 39.86
N VAL A 146 -4.57 -64.43 39.90
CA VAL A 146 -3.86 -65.76 40.11
C VAL A 146 -3.55 -66.04 41.59
N GLU A 147 -3.77 -65.03 42.48
CA GLU A 147 -3.69 -65.21 43.93
C GLU A 147 -5.06 -65.63 44.52
#